data_2321f12c428807e8f3ce62900494c144
#
_entry.id   2321f12c428807e8f3ce62900494c144
#
_cell.length_a   1.000
_cell.length_b   1.000
_cell.length_c   1.000
_cell.angle_alpha   90.00
_cell.angle_beta   90.00
_cell.angle_gamma   90.00
#
_symmetry.space_group_name_H-M   'P 1'
#
loop_
_entity.id
_entity.type
_entity.pdbx_description
1 polymer ?
#
loop_
_entity_poly.entity_id
_entity_poly.type
_entity_poly.pdbx_seq_one_letter_code
_entity_poly.pdbx_strand_id
1 'polypeptide(L)'
;GDMTFVLKISLPYPNDAGNIDSLKLQRSIDGTTVAIEKEELLSMMMGAGLTEASYDWQVMGIFGNETWPALTSHQLHLVIDDGDFDAIFPDSYKLHHNYPNPFNASTTIQYDLPAWSDIRLEIFDIRGRKINTLVKSIKPPGRHNVVWKGKDGLGRKAASVLYFVRLI
;
A
#
# COMPACT_ATOMS: atom_id res chain seq x y z
N GLY A 1 6.94 -7.51 31.64
CA GLY A 1 6.77 -7.02 30.28
C GLY A 1 5.56 -6.10 30.23
N ASP A 2 5.59 -5.12 29.36
CA ASP A 2 4.48 -4.19 29.19
C ASP A 2 3.43 -4.79 28.27
N MET A 3 2.17 -4.47 28.50
CA MET A 3 1.07 -4.86 27.62
C MET A 3 1.04 -3.94 26.41
N THR A 4 1.03 -4.51 25.22
CA THR A 4 0.86 -3.77 23.97
C THR A 4 -0.56 -3.94 23.47
N PHE A 5 -1.19 -2.85 23.04
CA PHE A 5 -2.52 -2.90 22.44
C PHE A 5 -2.44 -2.82 20.91
N VAL A 6 -3.31 -3.56 20.25
CA VAL A 6 -3.37 -3.61 18.79
C VAL A 6 -4.81 -3.46 18.36
N LEU A 7 -5.05 -2.49 17.46
CA LEU A 7 -6.29 -2.36 16.73
C LEU A 7 -6.25 -3.33 15.54
N LYS A 8 -7.30 -4.13 15.40
CA LYS A 8 -7.50 -5.03 14.26
C LYS A 8 -8.81 -4.65 13.56
N ILE A 9 -8.72 -4.37 12.28
CA ILE A 9 -9.86 -4.07 11.40
C ILE A 9 -9.94 -5.18 10.37
N SER A 10 -11.13 -5.67 10.12
CA SER A 10 -11.40 -6.69 9.11
C SER A 10 -12.53 -6.23 8.19
N LEU A 11 -12.32 -6.36 6.89
CA LEU A 11 -13.34 -6.17 5.85
C LEU A 11 -13.67 -7.55 5.26
N PRO A 12 -14.80 -8.16 5.63
CA PRO A 12 -15.27 -9.37 4.97
C PRO A 12 -15.82 -9.03 3.58
N TYR A 13 -15.50 -9.82 2.57
CA TYR A 13 -16.02 -9.66 1.22
C TYR A 13 -16.16 -11.02 0.52
N PRO A 14 -17.14 -11.19 -0.40
CA PRO A 14 -17.24 -12.40 -1.21
C PRO A 14 -16.10 -12.44 -2.23
N ASN A 15 -15.40 -13.56 -2.32
CA ASN A 15 -14.42 -13.81 -3.37
C ASN A 15 -15.07 -14.42 -4.63
N ASP A 16 -14.31 -14.56 -5.72
CA ASP A 16 -14.79 -15.09 -7.01
C ASP A 16 -15.36 -16.51 -6.91
N ALA A 17 -15.00 -17.27 -5.90
CA ALA A 17 -15.53 -18.61 -5.62
C ALA A 17 -16.81 -18.61 -4.77
N GLY A 18 -17.31 -17.43 -4.38
CA GLY A 18 -18.51 -17.27 -3.52
C GLY A 18 -18.26 -17.53 -2.03
N ASN A 19 -17.01 -17.70 -1.62
CA ASN A 19 -16.64 -17.79 -0.21
C ASN A 19 -16.42 -16.39 0.37
N ILE A 20 -16.58 -16.25 1.70
CA ILE A 20 -16.23 -15.02 2.39
C ILE A 20 -14.74 -15.04 2.69
N ASP A 21 -14.02 -14.08 2.12
CA ASP A 21 -12.64 -13.75 2.43
C ASP A 21 -12.59 -12.50 3.31
N SER A 22 -11.41 -12.05 3.72
CA SER A 22 -11.28 -10.90 4.59
C SER A 22 -9.97 -10.17 4.37
N LEU A 23 -10.06 -8.91 3.99
CA LEU A 23 -8.94 -7.97 4.08
C LEU A 23 -8.76 -7.55 5.54
N LYS A 24 -7.50 -7.45 5.98
CA LYS A 24 -7.16 -7.17 7.38
C LYS A 24 -6.16 -6.04 7.47
N LEU A 25 -6.45 -5.09 8.36
CA LEU A 25 -5.55 -4.03 8.76
C LEU A 25 -5.23 -4.20 10.25
N GLN A 26 -3.99 -4.02 10.61
CA GLN A 26 -3.55 -4.10 12.01
C GLN A 26 -2.62 -2.93 12.32
N ARG A 27 -2.85 -2.25 13.45
CA ARG A 27 -2.05 -1.13 13.94
C ARG A 27 -1.76 -1.28 15.42
N SER A 28 -0.52 -1.06 15.82
CA SER A 28 -0.18 -0.91 17.23
C SER A 28 -0.76 0.37 17.78
N ILE A 29 -1.29 0.31 18.99
CA ILE A 29 -1.83 1.48 19.68
C ILE A 29 -0.75 1.98 20.65
N ASP A 30 -0.32 3.22 20.42
CA ASP A 30 0.55 3.94 21.33
C ASP A 30 -0.29 4.96 22.12
N GLY A 31 -0.39 4.75 23.43
CA GLY A 31 -1.30 5.52 24.29
C GLY A 31 -2.74 5.04 24.20
N THR A 32 -3.70 5.96 24.06
CA THR A 32 -5.14 5.70 24.09
C THR A 32 -5.85 5.94 22.76
N THR A 33 -5.11 6.35 21.74
CA THR A 33 -5.68 6.74 20.44
C THR A 33 -4.87 6.13 19.32
N VAL A 34 -5.54 5.64 18.28
CA VAL A 34 -4.96 5.25 16.99
C VAL A 34 -5.77 5.90 15.88
N ALA A 35 -5.09 6.54 14.93
CA ALA A 35 -5.70 7.07 13.72
C ALA A 35 -5.57 6.06 12.58
N ILE A 36 -6.65 5.92 11.82
CA ILE A 36 -6.68 5.21 10.54
C ILE A 36 -7.09 6.22 9.48
N GLU A 37 -6.28 6.36 8.46
CA GLU A 37 -6.57 7.28 7.36
C GLU A 37 -7.76 6.76 6.54
N LYS A 38 -8.65 7.68 6.15
CA LYS A 38 -9.83 7.37 5.33
C LYS A 38 -9.43 6.65 4.05
N GLU A 39 -8.36 7.10 3.41
CA GLU A 39 -7.81 6.56 2.18
C GLU A 39 -7.39 5.09 2.30
N GLU A 40 -6.91 4.69 3.46
CA GLU A 40 -6.52 3.30 3.72
C GLU A 40 -7.74 2.37 3.75
N LEU A 41 -8.82 2.80 4.41
CA LEU A 41 -10.07 2.04 4.46
C LEU A 41 -10.74 1.98 3.08
N LEU A 42 -10.79 3.11 2.37
CA LEU A 42 -11.33 3.17 1.01
C LEU A 42 -10.54 2.28 0.05
N SER A 43 -9.21 2.25 0.16
CA SER A 43 -8.36 1.37 -0.62
C SER A 43 -8.67 -0.12 -0.39
N MET A 44 -8.98 -0.51 0.85
CA MET A 44 -9.44 -1.87 1.16
C MET A 44 -10.79 -2.19 0.48
N MET A 45 -11.75 -1.28 0.53
CA MET A 45 -13.06 -1.45 -0.12
C MET A 45 -12.93 -1.62 -1.63
N MET A 46 -12.17 -0.74 -2.27
CA MET A 46 -11.94 -0.79 -3.71
C MET A 46 -11.22 -2.07 -4.14
N GLY A 47 -10.27 -2.53 -3.34
CA GLY A 47 -9.57 -3.79 -3.58
C GLY A 47 -10.50 -5.01 -3.54
N ALA A 48 -11.59 -4.93 -2.81
CA ALA A 48 -12.66 -5.91 -2.77
C ALA A 48 -13.78 -5.65 -3.81
N GLY A 49 -13.67 -4.57 -4.62
CA GLY A 49 -14.71 -4.19 -5.59
C GLY A 49 -16.00 -3.68 -4.95
N LEU A 50 -15.92 -3.11 -3.75
CA LEU A 50 -17.07 -2.67 -2.97
C LEU A 50 -17.22 -1.15 -3.01
N THR A 51 -18.45 -0.66 -3.14
CA THR A 51 -18.82 0.76 -2.99
C THR A 51 -19.37 1.10 -1.61
N GLU A 52 -19.76 0.08 -0.86
CA GLU A 52 -20.13 0.19 0.54
C GLU A 52 -19.59 -1.02 1.31
N ALA A 53 -19.24 -0.85 2.56
CA ALA A 53 -18.71 -1.92 3.39
C ALA A 53 -18.93 -1.68 4.88
N SER A 54 -19.10 -2.79 5.60
CA SER A 54 -19.06 -2.81 7.05
C SER A 54 -17.76 -3.44 7.52
N TYR A 55 -16.99 -2.67 8.26
CA TYR A 55 -15.74 -3.15 8.86
C TYR A 55 -16.00 -3.61 10.30
N ASP A 56 -15.55 -4.80 10.61
CA ASP A 56 -15.47 -5.25 11.99
C ASP A 56 -14.13 -4.80 12.59
N TRP A 57 -14.16 -4.20 13.77
CA TRP A 57 -12.96 -3.83 14.47
C TRP A 57 -12.96 -4.24 15.93
N GLN A 58 -11.79 -4.54 16.45
CA GLN A 58 -11.56 -4.90 17.84
C GLN A 58 -10.18 -4.45 18.29
N VAL A 59 -10.07 -4.17 19.59
CA VAL A 59 -8.77 -3.94 20.23
C VAL A 59 -8.33 -5.22 20.91
N MET A 60 -7.08 -5.59 20.72
CA MET A 60 -6.47 -6.78 21.32
C MET A 60 -5.32 -6.37 22.22
N GLY A 61 -5.22 -6.97 23.39
CA GLY A 61 -4.05 -6.87 24.24
C GLY A 61 -3.03 -7.99 23.91
N ILE A 62 -1.74 -7.66 23.87
CA ILE A 62 -0.66 -8.61 23.70
C ILE A 62 0.28 -8.50 24.90
N PHE A 63 0.51 -9.62 25.59
CA PHE A 63 1.44 -9.71 26.69
C PHE A 63 2.35 -10.93 26.50
N GLY A 64 3.61 -10.69 26.21
CA GLY A 64 4.52 -11.76 25.80
C GLY A 64 4.05 -12.45 24.52
N ASN A 65 3.81 -13.76 24.59
CA ASN A 65 3.29 -14.57 23.47
C ASN A 65 1.76 -14.79 23.54
N GLU A 66 1.09 -14.22 24.53
CA GLU A 66 -0.35 -14.37 24.72
C GLU A 66 -1.11 -13.20 24.10
N THR A 67 -2.24 -13.51 23.48
CA THR A 67 -3.13 -12.52 22.86
C THR A 67 -4.50 -12.55 23.53
N TRP A 68 -4.94 -11.40 24.00
CA TRP A 68 -6.22 -11.21 24.69
C TRP A 68 -7.15 -10.42 23.77
N PRO A 69 -8.15 -11.07 23.14
CA PRO A 69 -9.13 -10.33 22.32
C PRO A 69 -10.01 -9.45 23.20
N ALA A 70 -10.53 -8.38 22.59
CA ALA A 70 -11.56 -7.57 23.26
C ALA A 70 -12.81 -8.42 23.52
N LEU A 71 -13.53 -8.07 24.58
CA LEU A 71 -14.80 -8.72 24.92
C LEU A 71 -15.91 -8.40 23.91
N THR A 72 -15.75 -7.33 23.13
CA THR A 72 -16.72 -6.87 22.13
C THR A 72 -16.00 -6.51 20.83
N SER A 73 -16.64 -6.81 19.71
CA SER A 73 -16.33 -6.24 18.39
C SER A 73 -17.28 -5.10 18.10
N HIS A 74 -16.83 -4.17 17.28
CA HIS A 74 -17.64 -3.03 16.83
C HIS A 74 -17.65 -3.00 15.31
N GLN A 75 -18.65 -2.33 14.75
CA GLN A 75 -18.78 -2.16 13.30
C GLN A 75 -18.68 -0.68 12.93
N LEU A 76 -17.99 -0.43 11.81
CA LEU A 76 -17.95 0.83 11.12
C LEU A 76 -18.51 0.61 9.72
N HIS A 77 -19.60 1.30 9.37
CA HIS A 77 -20.16 1.27 8.03
C HIS A 77 -19.64 2.46 7.23
N LEU A 78 -19.06 2.20 6.06
CA LEU A 78 -18.60 3.21 5.13
C LEU A 78 -19.32 3.05 3.79
N VAL A 79 -19.66 4.16 3.19
CA VAL A 79 -20.22 4.27 1.84
C VAL A 79 -19.29 5.18 1.05
N ILE A 80 -18.90 4.76 -0.13
CA ILE A 80 -18.16 5.59 -1.08
C ILE A 80 -19.20 6.29 -1.95
N ASP A 81 -19.25 7.61 -1.84
CA ASP A 81 -19.99 8.42 -2.76
C ASP A 81 -19.14 8.73 -4.00
N ASP A 82 -19.76 9.01 -5.15
CA ASP A 82 -19.06 9.23 -6.43
C ASP A 82 -18.01 10.35 -6.36
N GLY A 83 -18.20 11.34 -5.49
CA GLY A 83 -17.24 12.42 -5.28
C GLY A 83 -15.99 12.03 -4.48
N ASP A 84 -16.04 10.95 -3.69
CA ASP A 84 -14.89 10.43 -2.95
C ASP A 84 -13.87 9.74 -3.88
N PHE A 85 -14.32 9.16 -4.98
CA PHE A 85 -13.45 8.44 -5.94
C PHE A 85 -12.49 9.39 -6.67
N ASP A 86 -13.01 10.48 -7.22
CA ASP A 86 -12.22 11.41 -8.05
C ASP A 86 -11.21 12.23 -7.23
N ALA A 87 -11.47 12.42 -5.93
CA ALA A 87 -10.63 13.23 -5.06
C ALA A 87 -9.46 12.46 -4.44
N ILE A 88 -9.55 11.14 -4.33
CA ILE A 88 -8.63 10.33 -3.53
C ILE A 88 -7.70 9.48 -4.39
N PHE A 89 -8.18 8.99 -5.52
CA PHE A 89 -7.42 8.07 -6.36
C PHE A 89 -7.12 8.64 -7.74
N PRO A 90 -5.94 8.35 -8.28
CA PRO A 90 -5.62 8.70 -9.66
C PRO A 90 -6.59 8.03 -10.64
N ASP A 91 -7.01 8.77 -11.66
CA ASP A 91 -7.91 8.31 -12.73
C ASP A 91 -7.20 7.41 -13.78
N SER A 92 -5.87 7.42 -13.78
CA SER A 92 -5.07 6.72 -14.78
C SER A 92 -3.71 6.27 -14.24
N TYR A 93 -3.14 5.24 -14.89
CA TYR A 93 -1.75 4.84 -14.63
C TYR A 93 -0.81 5.94 -15.10
N LYS A 94 0.07 6.38 -14.20
CA LYS A 94 1.03 7.43 -14.51
C LYS A 94 2.37 7.16 -13.85
N LEU A 95 3.43 7.30 -14.62
CA LEU A 95 4.80 7.35 -14.11
C LEU A 95 5.25 8.81 -14.17
N HIS A 96 5.55 9.38 -13.01
CA HIS A 96 6.00 10.77 -12.89
C HIS A 96 7.50 10.90 -13.12
N HIS A 97 7.93 12.13 -13.38
CA HIS A 97 9.36 12.43 -13.41
C HIS A 97 9.99 12.15 -12.06
N ASN A 98 11.15 11.50 -12.08
CA ASN A 98 11.92 11.28 -10.86
C ASN A 98 12.53 12.58 -10.34
N TYR A 99 12.64 12.70 -9.03
CA TYR A 99 13.25 13.85 -8.38
C TYR A 99 14.17 13.43 -7.22
N PRO A 100 15.38 14.02 -7.14
CA PRO A 100 15.99 14.95 -8.11
C PRO A 100 16.35 14.27 -9.44
N ASN A 101 16.44 15.06 -10.51
CA ASN A 101 16.96 14.66 -11.81
C ASN A 101 17.70 15.87 -12.47
N PRO A 102 19.04 15.84 -12.67
CA PRO A 102 19.96 14.74 -12.36
C PRO A 102 20.02 14.41 -10.86
N PHE A 103 20.30 13.15 -10.53
CA PHE A 103 20.39 12.71 -9.14
C PHE A 103 21.84 12.41 -8.72
N ASN A 104 22.11 12.63 -7.43
CA ASN A 104 23.35 12.21 -6.77
C ASN A 104 23.00 11.27 -5.63
N ALA A 105 23.53 10.07 -5.67
CA ALA A 105 23.30 8.94 -4.76
C ALA A 105 21.87 8.36 -4.78
N SER A 106 20.80 9.14 -4.88
CA SER A 106 19.44 8.61 -4.91
C SER A 106 18.46 9.53 -5.61
N THR A 107 17.35 8.96 -6.09
CA THR A 107 16.21 9.68 -6.64
C THR A 107 14.92 9.00 -6.23
N THR A 108 13.85 9.78 -6.06
CA THR A 108 12.50 9.29 -5.81
C THR A 108 11.75 9.18 -7.12
N ILE A 109 11.14 8.04 -7.35
CA ILE A 109 10.27 7.75 -8.48
C ILE A 109 8.85 7.65 -7.94
N GLN A 110 7.94 8.46 -8.49
CA GLN A 110 6.54 8.51 -8.12
C GLN A 110 5.71 7.93 -9.25
N TYR A 111 4.67 7.15 -8.90
CA TYR A 111 3.73 6.60 -9.87
C TYR A 111 2.33 6.52 -9.26
N ASP A 112 1.32 6.63 -10.13
CA ASP A 112 -0.09 6.59 -9.80
C ASP A 112 -0.72 5.30 -10.33
N LEU A 113 -1.60 4.70 -9.53
CA LEU A 113 -2.38 3.51 -9.86
C LEU A 113 -3.87 3.80 -9.66
N PRO A 114 -4.72 3.66 -10.68
CA PRO A 114 -6.16 3.87 -10.55
C PRO A 114 -6.88 2.68 -9.89
N ALA A 115 -6.26 1.51 -9.89
CA ALA A 115 -6.82 0.27 -9.34
C ALA A 115 -5.73 -0.60 -8.73
N TRP A 116 -6.15 -1.63 -8.00
CA TRP A 116 -5.24 -2.70 -7.57
C TRP A 116 -4.53 -3.32 -8.77
N SER A 117 -3.20 -3.36 -8.72
CA SER A 117 -2.39 -3.74 -9.86
C SER A 117 -1.19 -4.57 -9.41
N ASP A 118 -0.94 -5.69 -10.10
CA ASP A 118 0.34 -6.38 -9.98
C ASP A 118 1.36 -5.65 -10.82
N ILE A 119 2.23 -4.90 -10.16
CA ILE A 119 3.16 -4.00 -10.83
C ILE A 119 4.60 -4.47 -10.73
N ARG A 120 5.36 -4.08 -11.75
CA ARG A 120 6.83 -4.11 -11.72
C ARG A 120 7.37 -2.75 -12.10
N LEU A 121 8.17 -2.16 -11.19
CA LEU A 121 8.93 -0.95 -11.47
C LEU A 121 10.40 -1.32 -11.62
N GLU A 122 10.92 -1.13 -12.83
CA GLU A 122 12.24 -1.63 -13.23
C GLU A 122 13.10 -0.50 -13.78
N ILE A 123 14.42 -0.60 -13.55
CA ILE A 123 15.44 0.32 -14.06
C ILE A 123 16.22 -0.38 -15.18
N PHE A 124 16.40 0.31 -16.28
CA PHE A 124 17.16 -0.17 -17.46
C PHE A 124 18.26 0.82 -17.83
N ASP A 125 19.36 0.33 -18.38
CA ASP A 125 20.37 1.16 -19.02
C ASP A 125 19.96 1.53 -20.47
N ILE A 126 20.78 2.36 -21.12
CA ILE A 126 20.57 2.80 -22.51
C ILE A 126 20.58 1.67 -23.54
N ARG A 127 21.10 0.49 -23.18
CA ARG A 127 21.13 -0.71 -24.02
C ARG A 127 19.93 -1.62 -23.77
N GLY A 128 18.98 -1.21 -22.93
CA GLY A 128 17.81 -1.99 -22.56
C GLY A 128 18.11 -3.15 -21.59
N ARG A 129 19.28 -3.20 -20.97
CA ARG A 129 19.59 -4.20 -19.96
C ARG A 129 18.97 -3.78 -18.64
N LYS A 130 18.26 -4.70 -18.00
CA LYS A 130 17.69 -4.49 -16.68
C LYS A 130 18.80 -4.37 -15.63
N ILE A 131 18.79 -3.27 -14.90
CA ILE A 131 19.74 -2.95 -13.82
C ILE A 131 19.19 -3.33 -12.48
N ASN A 132 17.92 -3.00 -12.23
CA ASN A 132 17.28 -3.29 -10.95
C ASN A 132 15.75 -3.46 -11.12
N THR A 133 15.13 -4.17 -10.20
CA THR A 133 13.70 -4.20 -10.00
C THR A 133 13.41 -3.58 -8.63
N LEU A 134 12.80 -2.40 -8.62
CA LEU A 134 12.54 -1.63 -7.40
C LEU A 134 11.26 -2.08 -6.69
N VAL A 135 10.25 -2.46 -7.48
CA VAL A 135 8.96 -2.96 -6.98
C VAL A 135 8.56 -4.17 -7.81
N LYS A 136 8.07 -5.21 -7.15
CA LYS A 136 7.42 -6.38 -7.77
C LYS A 136 6.40 -6.90 -6.76
N SER A 137 5.19 -6.36 -6.81
CA SER A 137 4.12 -6.75 -5.89
C SER A 137 2.78 -6.18 -6.35
N ILE A 138 1.72 -6.73 -5.84
CA ILE A 138 0.39 -6.14 -5.91
C ILE A 138 0.38 -4.87 -5.05
N LYS A 139 -0.13 -3.77 -5.61
CA LYS A 139 -0.26 -2.46 -4.95
C LYS A 139 -1.69 -1.95 -5.03
N PRO A 140 -2.19 -1.29 -3.97
CA PRO A 140 -3.51 -0.68 -3.99
C PRO A 140 -3.56 0.54 -4.92
N PRO A 141 -4.77 1.00 -5.29
CA PRO A 141 -4.93 2.30 -5.94
C PRO A 141 -4.30 3.41 -5.10
N GLY A 142 -3.88 4.48 -5.75
CA GLY A 142 -3.26 5.63 -5.09
C GLY A 142 -1.92 6.04 -5.66
N ARG A 143 -1.30 7.03 -5.01
CA ARG A 143 0.01 7.56 -5.36
C ARG A 143 1.10 6.90 -4.55
N HIS A 144 2.07 6.32 -5.24
CA HIS A 144 3.16 5.56 -4.65
C HIS A 144 4.51 6.23 -4.90
N ASN A 145 5.42 6.07 -3.94
CA ASN A 145 6.79 6.56 -4.03
C ASN A 145 7.77 5.44 -3.76
N VAL A 146 8.86 5.39 -4.53
CA VAL A 146 9.98 4.49 -4.29
C VAL A 146 11.31 5.20 -4.51
N VAL A 147 12.27 4.94 -3.64
CA VAL A 147 13.60 5.55 -3.74
C VAL A 147 14.57 4.57 -4.40
N TRP A 148 15.15 4.98 -5.51
CA TRP A 148 16.30 4.28 -6.09
C TRP A 148 17.60 4.90 -5.60
N LYS A 149 18.46 4.09 -4.99
CA LYS A 149 19.75 4.51 -4.42
C LYS A 149 20.92 4.35 -5.41
N GLY A 150 20.67 4.37 -6.72
CA GLY A 150 21.70 4.23 -7.73
C GLY A 150 22.46 2.90 -7.65
N LYS A 151 21.78 1.80 -7.28
CA LYS A 151 22.36 0.46 -7.14
C LYS A 151 21.69 -0.53 -8.08
N ASP A 152 22.48 -1.52 -8.55
CA ASP A 152 21.94 -2.66 -9.29
C ASP A 152 21.26 -3.68 -8.37
N GLY A 153 20.67 -4.72 -8.95
CA GLY A 153 19.99 -5.78 -8.22
C GLY A 153 20.86 -6.60 -7.27
N LEU A 154 22.20 -6.46 -7.36
CA LEU A 154 23.18 -7.07 -6.46
C LEU A 154 23.69 -6.09 -5.39
N GLY A 155 23.13 -4.88 -5.33
CA GLY A 155 23.53 -3.84 -4.37
C GLY A 155 24.79 -3.07 -4.73
N ARG A 156 25.40 -3.32 -5.89
CA ARG A 156 26.61 -2.63 -6.38
C ARG A 156 26.22 -1.27 -6.95
N LYS A 157 27.09 -0.29 -6.82
CA LYS A 157 26.88 1.06 -7.38
C LYS A 157 26.74 0.99 -8.91
N ALA A 158 25.66 1.53 -9.42
CA ALA A 158 25.44 1.67 -10.85
C ALA A 158 26.31 2.81 -11.43
N ALA A 159 26.64 2.74 -12.70
CA ALA A 159 27.46 3.76 -13.38
C ALA A 159 26.72 5.10 -13.46
N SER A 160 27.47 6.20 -13.58
CA SER A 160 26.89 7.54 -13.78
C SER A 160 26.53 7.76 -15.24
N VAL A 161 25.38 7.24 -15.67
CA VAL A 161 24.87 7.32 -17.04
C VAL A 161 23.35 7.56 -17.02
N LEU A 162 22.74 7.67 -18.19
CA LEU A 162 21.29 7.75 -18.34
C LEU A 162 20.65 6.37 -18.06
N TYR A 163 19.54 6.40 -17.34
CA TYR A 163 18.70 5.23 -17.06
C TYR A 163 17.25 5.49 -17.46
N PHE A 164 16.57 4.44 -17.85
CA PHE A 164 15.13 4.44 -18.09
C PHE A 164 14.40 3.73 -16.94
N VAL A 165 13.27 4.28 -16.55
CA VAL A 165 12.34 3.68 -15.60
C VAL A 165 11.15 3.15 -16.38
N ARG A 166 10.71 1.94 -16.09
CA ARG A 166 9.55 1.32 -16.69
C ARG A 166 8.61 0.81 -15.60
N LEU A 167 7.37 1.23 -15.65
CA LEU A 167 6.24 0.67 -14.91
C LEU A 167 5.49 -0.30 -15.84
N ILE A 168 5.22 -1.51 -15.36
CA ILE A 168 4.52 -2.58 -16.09
C ILE A 168 3.40 -3.07 -15.20
#